data_77665ee0a0302a0079147448182d128e
#
_entry.id   77665ee0a0302a0079147448182d128e
#
_cell.length_a   1.000
_cell.length_b   1.000
_cell.length_c   1.000
_cell.angle_alpha   90.00
_cell.angle_beta   90.00
_cell.angle_gamma   90.00
#
_symmetry.space_group_name_H-M   'P 1'
#
loop_
_entity.id
_entity.type
_entity.pdbx_description
1 polymer ?
#
loop_
_entity_poly.entity_id
_entity_poly.type
_entity_poly.pdbx_seq_one_letter_code
_entity_poly.pdbx_strand_id
1 'polypeptide(L)'
;MAKHAKSWPERKISRLSERERRRILSDILEEAVDPNDIWVFGFGSLMWKPGFQPREKKTVLLRGFERKFHIWSIKGRGTKERPGLGLCLEPIKEGVCKGIAYRILPDTKDKDLRYLWDREMVSGVYLPRWVAVECSDGSDLSVLTWIVNKNHMRYAGPQSVKEMARIIANSKGSYGTCRDYLTNTIQEMAKLGQYDPTLDKVLAVIENEKDIC
;
A
#
# COMPACT_ATOMS: atom_id res chain seq x y z
N MET A 1 5.78 32.82 8.15
CA MET A 1 6.95 32.37 7.35
C MET A 1 6.77 30.91 6.99
N ALA A 2 6.35 30.66 5.75
CA ALA A 2 6.10 29.32 5.22
C ALA A 2 7.46 28.63 4.95
N LYS A 3 7.91 27.76 5.84
CA LYS A 3 9.08 26.92 5.62
C LYS A 3 8.63 25.56 5.07
N HIS A 4 9.01 25.35 3.80
CA HIS A 4 9.24 24.09 3.11
C HIS A 4 8.02 23.24 2.75
N ALA A 5 7.34 23.62 1.67
CA ALA A 5 7.04 22.59 0.69
C ALA A 5 8.42 22.02 0.25
N LYS A 6 8.78 20.81 0.68
CA LYS A 6 9.92 20.11 0.09
C LYS A 6 9.64 20.01 -1.40
N SER A 7 10.28 20.88 -2.19
CA SER A 7 10.27 20.72 -3.65
C SER A 7 10.80 19.31 -3.90
N TRP A 8 9.97 18.51 -4.51
CA TRP A 8 10.36 17.16 -4.92
C TRP A 8 11.58 17.31 -5.83
N PRO A 9 12.71 16.64 -5.56
CA PRO A 9 13.90 16.81 -6.37
C PRO A 9 13.57 16.53 -7.84
N GLU A 10 14.01 17.38 -8.76
CA GLU A 10 13.84 17.24 -10.20
C GLU A 10 14.45 15.95 -10.79
N ARG A 11 15.13 15.17 -9.97
CA ARG A 11 15.64 13.85 -10.37
C ARG A 11 14.47 13.00 -10.89
N LYS A 12 14.56 12.65 -12.17
CA LYS A 12 13.67 11.67 -12.80
C LYS A 12 13.49 10.47 -11.85
N ILE A 13 12.28 10.29 -11.35
CA ILE A 13 11.93 9.05 -10.66
C ILE A 13 12.09 7.96 -11.71
N SER A 14 13.15 7.15 -11.55
CA SER A 14 13.37 6.03 -12.45
C SER A 14 12.18 5.09 -12.32
N ARG A 15 11.52 4.83 -13.41
CA ARG A 15 10.56 3.76 -13.50
C ARG A 15 11.33 2.49 -13.79
N LEU A 16 10.95 1.40 -13.12
CA LEU A 16 11.41 0.09 -13.54
C LEU A 16 10.96 -0.15 -14.98
N SER A 17 11.87 -0.54 -15.85
CA SER A 17 11.56 -0.95 -17.21
C SER A 17 10.63 -2.17 -17.21
N GLU A 18 9.93 -2.40 -18.28
CA GLU A 18 9.08 -3.58 -18.41
C GLU A 18 9.90 -4.88 -18.26
N ARG A 19 11.12 -4.90 -18.81
CA ARG A 19 12.04 -6.04 -18.68
C ARG A 19 12.44 -6.31 -17.23
N GLU A 20 12.75 -5.26 -16.46
CA GLU A 20 13.07 -5.40 -15.03
C GLU A 20 11.86 -5.91 -14.25
N ARG A 21 10.66 -5.35 -14.50
CA ARG A 21 9.45 -5.82 -13.83
C ARG A 21 9.13 -7.28 -14.14
N ARG A 22 9.27 -7.70 -15.39
CA ARG A 22 9.08 -9.10 -15.80
C ARG A 22 10.07 -10.03 -15.13
N ARG A 23 11.35 -9.62 -15.05
CA ARG A 23 12.37 -10.41 -14.37
C ARG A 23 12.03 -10.59 -12.89
N ILE A 24 11.73 -9.48 -12.19
CA ILE A 24 11.37 -9.53 -10.77
C ILE A 24 10.13 -10.42 -10.54
N LEU A 25 9.15 -10.38 -11.46
CA LEU A 25 7.97 -11.27 -11.38
C LEU A 25 8.37 -12.74 -11.55
N SER A 26 9.21 -13.06 -12.52
CA SER A 26 9.70 -14.42 -12.72
C SER A 26 10.45 -14.92 -11.49
N ASP A 27 11.42 -14.12 -11.02
CA ASP A 27 12.28 -14.46 -9.88
C ASP A 27 11.42 -14.74 -8.62
N ILE A 28 10.44 -13.89 -8.30
CA ILE A 28 9.60 -14.09 -7.10
C ILE A 28 8.63 -15.27 -7.23
N LEU A 29 8.18 -15.60 -8.44
CA LEU A 29 7.32 -16.75 -8.66
C LEU A 29 8.07 -18.09 -8.55
N GLU A 30 9.37 -18.12 -8.80
CA GLU A 30 10.22 -19.29 -8.56
C GLU A 30 10.33 -19.62 -7.07
N GLU A 31 10.13 -18.63 -6.16
CA GLU A 31 10.11 -18.81 -4.72
C GLU A 31 8.73 -19.28 -4.19
N ALA A 32 7.71 -19.41 -5.06
CA ALA A 32 6.37 -19.81 -4.63
C ALA A 32 6.36 -21.25 -4.09
N VAL A 33 5.69 -21.46 -2.96
CA VAL A 33 5.50 -22.81 -2.37
C VAL A 33 4.73 -23.71 -3.32
N ASP A 34 3.68 -23.17 -3.94
CA ASP A 34 2.93 -23.81 -5.04
C ASP A 34 2.71 -22.79 -6.17
N PRO A 35 3.40 -22.94 -7.31
CA PRO A 35 3.23 -22.01 -8.43
C PRO A 35 1.83 -22.06 -9.09
N ASN A 36 1.02 -23.08 -8.77
CA ASN A 36 -0.36 -23.20 -9.28
C ASN A 36 -1.39 -22.64 -8.29
N ASP A 37 -1.00 -22.33 -7.05
CA ASP A 37 -1.87 -21.82 -6.01
C ASP A 37 -1.33 -20.51 -5.40
N ILE A 38 -1.44 -19.43 -6.15
CA ILE A 38 -0.93 -18.13 -5.75
C ILE A 38 -1.97 -17.35 -4.97
N TRP A 39 -1.58 -16.92 -3.77
CA TRP A 39 -2.32 -16.00 -2.95
C TRP A 39 -1.64 -14.65 -2.87
N VAL A 40 -2.42 -13.57 -2.87
CA VAL A 40 -1.93 -12.18 -2.79
C VAL A 40 -2.55 -11.47 -1.61
N PHE A 41 -1.71 -10.83 -0.77
CA PHE A 41 -2.17 -10.09 0.39
C PHE A 41 -2.35 -8.59 0.08
N GLY A 42 -3.57 -8.11 0.29
CA GLY A 42 -3.95 -6.70 0.18
C GLY A 42 -4.08 -6.06 1.55
N PHE A 43 -3.34 -4.97 1.78
CA PHE A 43 -3.35 -4.18 3.03
C PHE A 43 -3.80 -2.74 2.83
N GLY A 44 -4.00 -2.29 1.60
CA GLY A 44 -4.39 -0.94 1.21
C GLY A 44 -5.51 -0.98 0.20
N SER A 45 -5.40 -0.21 -0.89
CA SER A 45 -6.45 -0.12 -1.91
C SER A 45 -6.82 -1.45 -2.57
N LEU A 46 -5.99 -2.48 -2.47
CA LEU A 46 -6.35 -3.84 -2.89
C LEU A 46 -7.51 -4.42 -2.06
N MET A 47 -7.73 -3.97 -0.81
CA MET A 47 -8.81 -4.48 0.04
C MET A 47 -10.19 -4.18 -0.55
N TRP A 48 -10.38 -3.02 -1.20
CA TRP A 48 -11.65 -2.61 -1.81
C TRP A 48 -11.65 -2.55 -3.34
N LYS A 49 -10.47 -2.57 -3.94
CA LYS A 49 -10.31 -2.52 -5.40
C LYS A 49 -9.18 -3.45 -5.84
N PRO A 50 -9.34 -4.77 -5.76
CA PRO A 50 -8.32 -5.73 -6.18
C PRO A 50 -8.01 -5.61 -7.68
N GLY A 51 -9.01 -5.34 -8.52
CA GLY A 51 -8.86 -5.14 -9.96
C GLY A 51 -8.84 -6.45 -10.76
N PHE A 52 -9.11 -7.56 -10.11
CA PHE A 52 -9.29 -8.89 -10.70
C PHE A 52 -10.37 -9.65 -9.92
N GLN A 53 -10.86 -10.75 -10.50
CA GLN A 53 -11.82 -11.64 -9.85
C GLN A 53 -11.06 -12.75 -9.12
N PRO A 54 -11.06 -12.80 -7.79
CA PRO A 54 -10.39 -13.86 -7.06
C PRO A 54 -11.23 -15.16 -7.07
N ARG A 55 -10.55 -16.31 -7.01
CA ARG A 55 -11.20 -17.60 -6.76
C ARG A 55 -11.77 -17.69 -5.33
N GLU A 56 -11.05 -17.09 -4.38
CA GLU A 56 -11.37 -17.10 -2.95
C GLU A 56 -10.79 -15.85 -2.29
N LYS A 57 -11.37 -15.41 -1.19
CA LYS A 57 -10.81 -14.36 -0.34
C LYS A 57 -10.92 -14.76 1.13
N LYS A 58 -9.88 -14.45 1.91
CA LYS A 58 -9.84 -14.68 3.37
C LYS A 58 -9.40 -13.42 4.08
N THR A 59 -10.00 -13.12 5.22
CA THR A 59 -9.44 -12.15 6.17
C THR A 59 -8.30 -12.84 6.91
N VAL A 60 -7.11 -12.23 6.92
CA VAL A 60 -5.90 -12.82 7.48
C VAL A 60 -5.12 -11.80 8.30
N LEU A 61 -4.25 -12.30 9.18
CA LEU A 61 -3.39 -11.51 10.05
C LEU A 61 -1.93 -11.70 9.64
N LEU A 62 -1.24 -10.61 9.35
CA LEU A 62 0.19 -10.58 9.12
C LEU A 62 0.89 -10.03 10.35
N ARG A 63 1.78 -10.83 10.96
CA ARG A 63 2.62 -10.42 12.09
C ARG A 63 3.98 -9.88 11.62
N GLY A 64 4.59 -9.01 12.42
CA GLY A 64 5.88 -8.40 12.11
C GLY A 64 5.80 -7.23 11.14
N PHE A 65 4.58 -6.75 10.82
CA PHE A 65 4.36 -5.64 9.89
C PHE A 65 3.23 -4.73 10.33
N GLU A 66 3.35 -3.45 9.99
CA GLU A 66 2.27 -2.48 10.15
C GLU A 66 1.99 -1.72 8.85
N ARG A 67 0.74 -1.29 8.70
CA ARG A 67 0.29 -0.38 7.64
C ARG A 67 0.63 1.05 8.05
N LYS A 68 1.36 1.79 7.17
CA LYS A 68 1.77 3.18 7.44
C LYS A 68 1.56 4.08 6.21
N PHE A 69 1.22 5.34 6.42
CA PHE A 69 1.18 6.37 5.37
C PHE A 69 2.57 6.99 5.16
N HIS A 70 3.55 6.18 4.80
CA HIS A 70 4.96 6.58 4.71
C HIS A 70 5.52 6.61 3.28
N ILE A 71 4.66 6.71 2.26
CA ILE A 71 5.09 6.84 0.87
C ILE A 71 4.57 8.15 0.27
N TRP A 72 5.45 8.91 -0.39
CA TRP A 72 5.04 10.05 -1.20
C TRP A 72 4.24 9.59 -2.42
N SER A 73 2.99 10.01 -2.53
CA SER A 73 2.12 9.77 -3.68
C SER A 73 2.15 11.00 -4.60
N ILE A 74 2.87 10.88 -5.70
CA ILE A 74 3.13 11.98 -6.66
C ILE A 74 2.33 11.84 -7.96
N LYS A 75 1.41 10.89 -8.03
CA LYS A 75 0.52 10.65 -9.18
C LYS A 75 -0.88 10.26 -8.72
N GLY A 76 -1.00 9.23 -7.87
CA GLY A 76 -2.29 8.66 -7.51
C GLY A 76 -3.13 9.55 -6.59
N ARG A 77 -2.55 10.00 -5.48
CA ARG A 77 -3.21 10.81 -4.43
C ARG A 77 -2.57 12.18 -4.22
N GLY A 78 -1.71 12.59 -5.13
CA GLY A 78 -1.04 13.87 -5.17
C GLY A 78 -0.38 14.06 -6.51
N THR A 79 0.31 15.19 -6.68
CA THR A 79 1.15 15.52 -7.85
C THR A 79 2.60 15.69 -7.41
N LYS A 80 3.51 15.99 -8.32
CA LYS A 80 4.90 16.35 -7.98
C LYS A 80 4.99 17.65 -7.20
N GLU A 81 4.13 18.60 -7.52
CA GLU A 81 4.05 19.93 -6.90
C GLU A 81 3.38 19.88 -5.52
N ARG A 82 2.38 18.99 -5.39
CA ARG A 82 1.64 18.74 -4.14
C ARG A 82 1.55 17.23 -3.86
N PRO A 83 2.63 16.62 -3.37
CA PRO A 83 2.63 15.20 -3.05
C PRO A 83 1.62 14.88 -1.95
N GLY A 84 0.87 13.81 -2.14
CA GLY A 84 0.06 13.21 -1.09
C GLY A 84 0.82 12.10 -0.37
N LEU A 85 0.14 11.39 0.52
CA LEU A 85 0.66 10.19 1.16
C LEU A 85 -0.03 8.94 0.61
N GLY A 86 0.72 7.85 0.57
CA GLY A 86 0.27 6.51 0.23
C GLY A 86 0.64 5.53 1.33
N LEU A 87 -0.14 4.45 1.39
CA LEU A 87 0.11 3.36 2.32
C LEU A 87 1.32 2.54 1.89
N CYS A 88 2.02 2.02 2.89
CA CYS A 88 2.98 0.95 2.75
C CYS A 88 2.81 -0.09 3.86
N LEU A 89 3.35 -1.26 3.63
CA LEU A 89 3.55 -2.30 4.62
C LEU A 89 4.99 -2.18 5.10
N GLU A 90 5.16 -1.92 6.39
CA GLU A 90 6.47 -1.66 6.99
C GLU A 90 6.82 -2.73 8.02
N PRO A 91 8.02 -3.34 7.96
CA PRO A 91 8.46 -4.29 8.97
C PRO A 91 8.60 -3.60 10.33
N ILE A 92 7.88 -4.12 11.34
CA ILE A 92 7.90 -3.66 12.74
C ILE A 92 7.74 -4.90 13.62
N LYS A 93 8.72 -5.16 14.51
CA LYS A 93 8.85 -6.41 15.27
C LYS A 93 7.55 -6.90 15.94
N GLU A 94 6.83 -6.00 16.61
CA GLU A 94 5.57 -6.31 17.30
C GLU A 94 4.34 -5.86 16.48
N GLY A 95 4.57 -5.51 15.20
CA GLY A 95 3.53 -5.01 14.33
C GLY A 95 2.54 -6.09 13.92
N VAL A 96 1.32 -5.65 13.67
CA VAL A 96 0.23 -6.51 13.21
C VAL A 96 -0.56 -5.79 12.12
N CYS A 97 -0.81 -6.46 11.02
CA CYS A 97 -1.61 -5.94 9.93
C CYS A 97 -2.69 -6.95 9.51
N LYS A 98 -3.95 -6.66 9.80
CA LYS A 98 -5.06 -7.40 9.18
C LYS A 98 -5.27 -6.92 7.75
N GLY A 99 -5.54 -7.85 6.86
CA GLY A 99 -5.83 -7.56 5.47
C GLY A 99 -6.62 -8.68 4.82
N ILE A 100 -6.67 -8.66 3.51
CA ILE A 100 -7.38 -9.66 2.72
C ILE A 100 -6.39 -10.43 1.86
N ALA A 101 -6.36 -11.75 2.01
CA ALA A 101 -5.69 -12.65 1.09
C ALA A 101 -6.65 -13.05 -0.03
N TYR A 102 -6.20 -12.92 -1.27
CA TYR A 102 -6.93 -13.25 -2.49
C TYR A 102 -6.26 -14.41 -3.21
N ARG A 103 -6.99 -15.48 -3.44
CA ARG A 103 -6.55 -16.61 -4.25
C ARG A 103 -6.73 -16.28 -5.72
N ILE A 104 -5.66 -16.30 -6.48
CA ILE A 104 -5.70 -16.03 -7.93
C ILE A 104 -6.34 -17.21 -8.66
N LEU A 105 -7.19 -16.93 -9.64
CA LEU A 105 -7.74 -17.95 -10.54
C LEU A 105 -6.63 -18.52 -11.43
N PRO A 106 -6.45 -19.85 -11.53
CA PRO A 106 -5.43 -20.45 -12.39
C PRO A 106 -5.52 -19.97 -13.84
N ASP A 107 -6.72 -19.89 -14.40
CA ASP A 107 -6.98 -19.52 -15.80
C ASP A 107 -6.61 -18.07 -16.14
N THR A 108 -6.59 -17.18 -15.13
CA THR A 108 -6.27 -15.76 -15.32
C THR A 108 -4.96 -15.36 -14.63
N LYS A 109 -4.23 -16.32 -14.04
CA LYS A 109 -3.05 -16.09 -13.22
C LYS A 109 -2.06 -15.10 -13.84
N ASP A 110 -1.62 -15.36 -15.05
CA ASP A 110 -0.61 -14.53 -15.72
C ASP A 110 -1.11 -13.12 -16.01
N LYS A 111 -2.38 -12.98 -16.35
CA LYS A 111 -3.02 -11.67 -16.59
C LYS A 111 -3.14 -10.89 -15.29
N ASP A 112 -3.62 -11.52 -14.22
CA ASP A 112 -3.91 -10.87 -12.95
C ASP A 112 -2.62 -10.50 -12.23
N LEU A 113 -1.60 -11.36 -12.25
CA LEU A 113 -0.27 -11.04 -11.72
C LEU A 113 0.39 -9.91 -12.51
N ARG A 114 0.31 -9.88 -13.84
CA ARG A 114 0.82 -8.76 -14.63
C ARG A 114 0.12 -7.45 -14.26
N TYR A 115 -1.20 -7.47 -14.12
CA TYR A 115 -1.97 -6.29 -13.69
C TYR A 115 -1.49 -5.77 -12.33
N LEU A 116 -1.33 -6.65 -11.34
CA LEU A 116 -0.83 -6.29 -10.01
C LEU A 116 0.60 -5.73 -10.08
N TRP A 117 1.46 -6.34 -10.89
CA TRP A 117 2.83 -5.88 -11.11
C TRP A 117 2.90 -4.49 -11.72
N ASP A 118 2.07 -4.23 -12.75
CA ASP A 118 1.99 -2.93 -13.39
C ASP A 118 1.41 -1.85 -12.47
N ARG A 119 0.64 -2.26 -11.48
CA ARG A 119 0.09 -1.36 -10.47
C ARG A 119 1.08 -1.04 -9.35
N GLU A 120 1.76 -2.04 -8.80
CA GLU A 120 2.57 -1.90 -7.58
C GLU A 120 4.07 -1.67 -7.88
N MET A 121 4.59 -2.24 -8.97
CA MET A 121 6.03 -2.28 -9.27
C MET A 121 6.53 -1.18 -10.21
N VAL A 122 5.73 -0.16 -10.50
CA VAL A 122 6.10 0.90 -11.47
C VAL A 122 7.37 1.65 -11.10
N SER A 123 7.61 1.91 -9.81
CA SER A 123 8.67 2.82 -9.38
C SER A 123 9.73 2.17 -8.50
N GLY A 124 9.56 0.91 -8.11
CA GLY A 124 10.47 0.24 -7.17
C GLY A 124 10.36 0.72 -5.72
N VAL A 125 9.33 1.52 -5.39
CA VAL A 125 9.05 1.92 -4.00
C VAL A 125 8.58 0.75 -3.15
N TYR A 126 8.06 -0.28 -3.79
CA TYR A 126 7.72 -1.54 -3.18
C TYR A 126 8.68 -2.64 -3.62
N LEU A 127 8.88 -3.59 -2.73
CA LEU A 127 9.61 -4.84 -2.96
C LEU A 127 8.62 -5.99 -2.78
N PRO A 128 8.46 -6.88 -3.76
CA PRO A 128 7.61 -8.05 -3.62
C PRO A 128 8.24 -9.02 -2.61
N ARG A 129 7.40 -9.68 -1.83
CA ARG A 129 7.85 -10.66 -0.84
C ARG A 129 6.78 -11.70 -0.55
N TRP A 130 7.20 -12.94 -0.40
CA TRP A 130 6.40 -13.98 0.23
C TRP A 130 6.44 -13.83 1.75
N VAL A 131 5.28 -13.92 2.39
CA VAL A 131 5.12 -13.86 3.84
C VAL A 131 4.09 -14.88 4.29
N ALA A 132 4.23 -15.38 5.51
CA ALA A 132 3.22 -16.20 6.15
C ALA A 132 2.18 -15.29 6.82
N VAL A 133 0.90 -15.58 6.62
CA VAL A 133 -0.24 -14.93 7.28
C VAL A 133 -1.06 -15.96 8.02
N GLU A 134 -1.61 -15.59 9.17
CA GLU A 134 -2.46 -16.42 10.02
C GLU A 134 -3.92 -16.29 9.54
N CYS A 135 -4.56 -17.42 9.22
CA CYS A 135 -5.98 -17.51 8.91
C CYS A 135 -6.82 -17.58 10.20
N SER A 136 -8.14 -17.36 10.07
CA SER A 136 -9.07 -17.42 11.22
C SER A 136 -9.18 -18.78 11.88
N ASP A 137 -8.83 -19.84 11.17
CA ASP A 137 -8.78 -21.23 11.68
C ASP A 137 -7.44 -21.58 12.35
N GLY A 138 -6.51 -20.62 12.46
CA GLY A 138 -5.18 -20.81 13.02
C GLY A 138 -4.16 -21.42 12.06
N SER A 139 -4.53 -21.70 10.81
CA SER A 139 -3.59 -22.18 9.80
C SER A 139 -2.75 -21.05 9.23
N ASP A 140 -1.53 -21.36 8.82
CA ASP A 140 -0.67 -20.44 8.08
C ASP A 140 -0.91 -20.55 6.57
N LEU A 141 -0.86 -19.41 5.90
CA LEU A 141 -0.97 -19.32 4.45
C LEU A 141 0.19 -18.48 3.89
N SER A 142 0.91 -19.01 2.91
CA SER A 142 1.93 -18.24 2.19
C SER A 142 1.27 -17.30 1.18
N VAL A 143 1.57 -16.02 1.25
CA VAL A 143 0.99 -14.99 0.38
C VAL A 143 2.05 -14.07 -0.20
N LEU A 144 1.87 -13.65 -1.43
CA LEU A 144 2.67 -12.60 -2.06
C LEU A 144 2.14 -11.22 -1.64
N THR A 145 3.05 -10.35 -1.21
CA THR A 145 2.72 -8.95 -0.88
C THR A 145 3.85 -8.01 -1.28
N TRP A 146 3.65 -6.70 -1.06
CA TRP A 146 4.61 -5.66 -1.40
C TRP A 146 4.97 -4.85 -0.15
N ILE A 147 6.22 -4.96 0.30
CA ILE A 147 6.75 -4.21 1.43
C ILE A 147 7.45 -2.93 0.95
N VAL A 148 7.60 -1.94 1.81
CA VAL A 148 8.25 -0.68 1.45
C VAL A 148 9.76 -0.84 1.29
N ASN A 149 10.30 -0.24 0.23
CA ASN A 149 11.73 0.00 0.10
C ASN A 149 12.10 1.32 0.80
N LYS A 150 12.60 1.23 2.03
CA LYS A 150 12.96 2.42 2.83
C LYS A 150 14.11 3.23 2.22
N ASN A 151 14.89 2.66 1.31
CA ASN A 151 15.97 3.36 0.60
C ASN A 151 15.47 4.11 -0.64
N HIS A 152 14.20 3.92 -1.02
CA HIS A 152 13.64 4.57 -2.19
C HIS A 152 13.33 6.04 -1.90
N MET A 153 13.60 6.93 -2.87
CA MET A 153 13.39 8.37 -2.73
C MET A 153 11.94 8.78 -2.38
N ARG A 154 10.97 7.93 -2.68
CA ARG A 154 9.55 8.14 -2.32
C ARG A 154 9.20 7.63 -0.92
N TYR A 155 10.12 7.08 -0.17
CA TYR A 155 9.86 6.80 1.24
C TYR A 155 9.82 8.12 2.02
N ALA A 156 8.65 8.43 2.58
CA ALA A 156 8.40 9.66 3.33
C ALA A 156 8.88 9.54 4.79
N GLY A 157 8.90 8.31 5.31
CA GLY A 157 9.15 8.03 6.71
C GLY A 157 8.02 8.51 7.64
N PRO A 158 8.22 8.40 8.97
CA PRO A 158 7.26 8.85 9.96
C PRO A 158 7.02 10.36 9.87
N GLN A 159 5.73 10.75 9.98
CA GLN A 159 5.28 12.13 10.03
C GLN A 159 4.44 12.32 11.31
N SER A 160 4.42 13.54 11.86
CA SER A 160 3.48 13.87 12.93
C SER A 160 2.04 13.83 12.42
N VAL A 161 1.07 13.63 13.33
CA VAL A 161 -0.37 13.67 13.00
C VAL A 161 -0.73 14.97 12.29
N LYS A 162 -0.22 16.10 12.77
CA LYS A 162 -0.47 17.43 12.16
C LYS A 162 0.10 17.53 10.74
N GLU A 163 1.29 17.02 10.50
CA GLU A 163 1.92 17.04 9.17
C GLU A 163 1.18 16.10 8.21
N MET A 164 0.81 14.89 8.65
CA MET A 164 -0.01 13.97 7.86
C MET A 164 -1.35 14.61 7.49
N ALA A 165 -2.05 15.23 8.45
CA ALA A 165 -3.33 15.89 8.22
C ALA A 165 -3.18 17.00 7.17
N ARG A 166 -2.17 17.87 7.32
CA ARG A 166 -1.89 18.94 6.34
C ARG A 166 -1.62 18.41 4.94
N ILE A 167 -0.81 17.37 4.81
CA ILE A 167 -0.50 16.77 3.50
C ILE A 167 -1.76 16.15 2.90
N ILE A 168 -2.48 15.35 3.67
CA ILE A 168 -3.64 14.57 3.19
C ILE A 168 -4.80 15.50 2.81
N ALA A 169 -5.07 16.55 3.58
CA ALA A 169 -6.13 17.51 3.31
C ALA A 169 -5.91 18.25 1.98
N ASN A 170 -4.66 18.58 1.65
CA ASN A 170 -4.32 19.45 0.52
C ASN A 170 -3.87 18.72 -0.74
N SER A 171 -3.95 17.38 -0.78
CA SER A 171 -3.41 16.61 -1.90
C SER A 171 -4.51 15.90 -2.69
N LYS A 172 -4.41 15.99 -4.03
CA LYS A 172 -5.27 15.30 -4.98
C LYS A 172 -4.43 14.82 -6.17
N GLY A 173 -4.68 13.62 -6.63
CA GLY A 173 -4.03 13.02 -7.80
C GLY A 173 -5.03 12.41 -8.77
N SER A 174 -4.51 11.60 -9.70
CA SER A 174 -5.32 10.97 -10.77
C SER A 174 -6.35 9.94 -10.24
N TYR A 175 -6.20 9.46 -9.00
CA TYR A 175 -7.12 8.49 -8.37
C TYR A 175 -8.02 9.14 -7.30
N GLY A 176 -8.12 10.49 -7.29
CA GLY A 176 -8.93 11.24 -6.33
C GLY A 176 -8.11 11.88 -5.21
N THR A 177 -8.79 12.38 -4.19
CA THR A 177 -8.15 13.07 -3.06
C THR A 177 -7.39 12.10 -2.16
N CYS A 178 -6.38 12.62 -1.46
CA CYS A 178 -5.68 11.84 -0.47
C CYS A 178 -6.56 11.60 0.77
N ARG A 179 -7.50 12.54 1.06
CA ARG A 179 -8.52 12.40 2.11
C ARG A 179 -9.43 11.21 1.84
N ASP A 180 -10.00 11.07 0.62
CA ASP A 180 -10.84 9.91 0.28
C ASP A 180 -10.09 8.59 0.47
N TYR A 181 -8.79 8.59 0.15
CA TYR A 181 -7.95 7.40 0.35
C TYR A 181 -7.78 7.05 1.83
N LEU A 182 -7.56 8.03 2.70
CA LEU A 182 -7.52 7.84 4.15
C LEU A 182 -8.87 7.31 4.66
N THR A 183 -9.97 7.96 4.31
CA THR A 183 -11.32 7.58 4.74
C THR A 183 -11.67 6.15 4.31
N ASN A 184 -11.43 5.80 3.04
CA ASN A 184 -11.65 4.44 2.55
C ASN A 184 -10.77 3.41 3.30
N THR A 185 -9.53 3.77 3.62
CA THR A 185 -8.64 2.89 4.40
C THR A 185 -9.21 2.61 5.78
N ILE A 186 -9.64 3.66 6.52
CA ILE A 186 -10.24 3.52 7.85
C ILE A 186 -11.51 2.67 7.79
N GLN A 187 -12.38 2.92 6.81
CA GLN A 187 -13.60 2.15 6.62
C GLN A 187 -13.36 0.66 6.34
N GLU A 188 -12.39 0.35 5.49
CA GLU A 188 -12.05 -1.05 5.20
C GLU A 188 -11.39 -1.74 6.39
N MET A 189 -10.56 -1.02 7.16
CA MET A 189 -10.00 -1.54 8.41
C MET A 189 -11.10 -1.84 9.44
N ALA A 190 -12.08 -0.96 9.58
CA ALA A 190 -13.21 -1.15 10.50
C ALA A 190 -14.03 -2.41 10.15
N LYS A 191 -14.25 -2.70 8.86
CA LYS A 191 -14.90 -3.95 8.40
C LYS A 191 -14.13 -5.21 8.81
N LEU A 192 -12.81 -5.10 8.98
CA LEU A 192 -11.94 -6.19 9.43
C LEU A 192 -11.80 -6.23 10.97
N GLY A 193 -12.53 -5.38 11.70
CA GLY A 193 -12.40 -5.24 13.14
C GLY A 193 -11.01 -4.73 13.55
N GLN A 194 -10.35 -3.93 12.70
CA GLN A 194 -9.07 -3.30 12.99
C GLN A 194 -9.24 -1.79 13.14
N TYR A 195 -8.54 -1.23 14.11
CA TYR A 195 -8.56 0.18 14.43
C TYR A 195 -7.13 0.73 14.48
N ASP A 196 -6.92 1.91 13.91
CA ASP A 196 -5.64 2.63 14.00
C ASP A 196 -5.88 4.03 14.57
N PRO A 197 -5.55 4.25 15.89
CA PRO A 197 -5.76 5.51 16.55
C PRO A 197 -5.05 6.70 15.89
N THR A 198 -3.96 6.42 15.15
CA THR A 198 -3.21 7.48 14.46
C THR A 198 -3.99 7.98 13.26
N LEU A 199 -4.57 7.07 12.46
CA LEU A 199 -5.34 7.44 11.29
C LEU A 199 -6.63 8.18 11.65
N ASP A 200 -7.30 7.77 12.75
CA ASP A 200 -8.49 8.47 13.23
C ASP A 200 -8.16 9.87 13.76
N LYS A 201 -7.04 10.04 14.49
CA LYS A 201 -6.56 11.37 14.90
C LYS A 201 -6.25 12.25 13.70
N VAL A 202 -5.64 11.69 12.64
CA VAL A 202 -5.36 12.44 11.40
C VAL A 202 -6.67 12.88 10.75
N LEU A 203 -7.66 12.01 10.65
CA LEU A 203 -8.96 12.34 10.08
C LEU A 203 -9.68 13.40 10.93
N ALA A 204 -9.68 13.27 12.25
CA ALA A 204 -10.28 14.25 13.18
C ALA A 204 -9.63 15.63 13.05
N VAL A 205 -8.30 15.72 12.92
CA VAL A 205 -7.61 16.99 12.67
C VAL A 205 -8.06 17.60 11.34
N ILE A 206 -8.18 16.80 10.27
CA ILE A 206 -8.65 17.27 8.97
C ILE A 206 -10.10 17.82 9.03
N GLU A 207 -10.96 17.20 9.87
CA GLU A 207 -12.37 17.59 9.99
C GLU A 207 -12.57 18.82 10.87
N ASN A 208 -11.76 18.98 11.90
CA ASN A 208 -11.88 20.09 12.88
C ASN A 208 -11.15 21.36 12.45
N GLU A 209 -10.12 21.25 11.63
CA GLU A 209 -9.42 22.43 11.10
C GLU A 209 -10.15 22.95 9.85
N LYS A 210 -11.09 23.92 10.06
CA LYS A 210 -11.77 24.66 8.97
C LYS A 210 -10.81 25.48 8.09
N ASP A 211 -9.54 25.60 8.50
CA ASP A 211 -8.51 26.43 7.88
C ASP A 211 -7.15 25.72 7.75
N ILE A 212 -7.11 24.52 7.15
CA ILE A 212 -5.85 23.98 6.64
C ILE A 212 -5.67 24.47 5.19
N CYS A 213 -5.64 25.79 5.02
CA CYS A 213 -5.18 26.46 3.81
C CYS A 213 -3.69 26.78 3.88
#